data_bf51cc002aa8ecaeab829a4ca1a4e26a
#
_entry.id   bf51cc002aa8ecaeab829a4ca1a4e26a
#
_cell.length_a   1.000
_cell.length_b   1.000
_cell.length_c   1.000
_cell.angle_alpha   90.00
_cell.angle_beta   90.00
_cell.angle_gamma   90.00
#
_symmetry.space_group_name_H-M   'P 1'
#
loop_
_entity.id
_entity.type
_entity.pdbx_description
1 polymer ?
#
loop_
_entity_poly.entity_id
_entity_poly.type
_entity_poly.pdbx_seq_one_letter_code
_entity_poly.pdbx_strand_id
1 'polypeptide(L)'
;MENQAVSGTKKPLFGGRKPLFTQKELLLLTGPLLVEQLLEVTVGMADSMMVSRCGEAAISGVSLVDMINNLIIVLFAALATGGAVVVSQFLGAREQKEADASSGQLLLLSGVFGLLVGAFCFVFARPMIRLFYGAIDADVLDASVLYLKVIALSYPFLALYNGGAALFRSMGNSKISMQISFLMNVINIVGNAVCIFGFKMGVDGVAWPSVLSRVVAAALILRKCYQKGNAITVPKTTRLDAKMTKRILGIGIPSAFENSLFEAGRILVVSMISTFGTAQIAANAVANNLDGMGVIPGKALSLAMITVVGRCIGARDDEQAVYYTRKLTVWSYIAMGLSNGAILLFLHKLIGIYALSGETMVLSELLVRIHAGFAILLWTLSFVLPNALRAANDVKFTMIVSILSMAVWRLGFSYLLCVRMGWGAVGVWIAMIIDWVCRVTCFVLRFRSGVWKTKYQA
;
A
#
# COMPACT_ATOMS: atom_id res chain seq x y z
N MET A 1 54.10 9.46 33.99
CA MET A 1 53.64 9.74 32.60
C MET A 1 52.24 9.17 32.50
N GLU A 2 51.26 10.03 32.74
CA GLU A 2 49.83 9.70 32.78
C GLU A 2 49.26 9.58 31.38
N ASN A 3 48.63 8.42 31.10
CA ASN A 3 47.87 8.19 29.90
C ASN A 3 46.54 8.95 29.98
N GLN A 4 46.45 10.13 29.39
CA GLN A 4 45.19 10.80 29.13
C GLN A 4 44.49 10.08 27.95
N ALA A 5 43.56 9.19 28.28
CA ALA A 5 42.59 8.65 27.33
C ALA A 5 41.70 9.81 26.87
N VAL A 6 41.81 10.18 25.60
CA VAL A 6 40.91 11.14 24.92
C VAL A 6 39.54 10.49 24.81
N SER A 7 38.69 10.74 25.81
CA SER A 7 37.25 10.45 25.76
C SER A 7 36.60 11.44 24.79
N GLY A 8 36.47 11.01 23.54
CA GLY A 8 35.65 11.70 22.56
C GLY A 8 34.20 11.75 23.00
N THR A 9 33.81 12.84 23.66
CA THR A 9 32.42 13.13 24.02
C THR A 9 31.59 13.23 22.73
N LYS A 10 30.91 12.17 22.37
CA LYS A 10 29.88 12.21 21.32
C LYS A 10 28.89 13.29 21.71
N LYS A 11 28.79 14.38 20.92
CA LYS A 11 27.74 15.38 21.11
C LYS A 11 26.42 14.70 21.36
N PRO A 12 25.67 15.09 22.42
CA PRO A 12 24.39 14.44 22.70
C PRO A 12 23.48 14.56 21.47
N LEU A 13 22.98 13.42 20.99
CA LEU A 13 22.00 13.39 19.92
C LEU A 13 20.81 14.28 20.35
N PHE A 14 20.32 15.13 19.45
CA PHE A 14 19.15 16.01 19.67
C PHE A 14 19.34 17.11 20.71
N GLY A 15 20.55 17.68 20.88
CA GLY A 15 20.80 18.78 21.83
C GLY A 15 20.42 18.45 23.27
N GLY A 16 20.51 17.18 23.70
CA GLY A 16 20.12 16.70 25.03
C GLY A 16 18.64 16.30 25.18
N ARG A 17 17.80 16.48 24.17
CA ARG A 17 16.40 16.01 24.17
C ARG A 17 16.35 14.47 24.06
N LYS A 18 15.36 13.85 24.73
CA LYS A 18 15.16 12.41 24.63
C LYS A 18 14.66 12.01 23.23
N PRO A 19 15.17 10.92 22.65
CA PRO A 19 14.66 10.39 21.38
C PRO A 19 13.18 10.01 21.54
N LEU A 20 12.34 10.36 20.58
CA LEU A 20 10.91 10.02 20.55
C LEU A 20 10.69 8.52 20.32
N PHE A 21 11.64 7.84 19.69
CA PHE A 21 11.61 6.41 19.46
C PHE A 21 12.95 5.77 19.77
N THR A 22 12.92 4.68 20.52
CA THR A 22 14.06 3.78 20.68
C THR A 22 14.24 2.87 19.45
N GLN A 23 15.41 2.23 19.32
CA GLN A 23 15.62 1.22 18.28
C GLN A 23 14.62 0.07 18.37
N LYS A 24 14.33 -0.36 19.61
CA LYS A 24 13.39 -1.47 19.90
C LYS A 24 11.97 -1.12 19.45
N GLU A 25 11.51 0.09 19.72
CA GLU A 25 10.17 0.55 19.30
C GLU A 25 10.05 0.63 17.78
N LEU A 26 11.09 1.09 17.08
CA LEU A 26 11.10 1.11 15.62
C LEU A 26 11.04 -0.32 15.04
N LEU A 27 11.77 -1.27 15.61
CA LEU A 27 11.73 -2.67 15.18
C LEU A 27 10.37 -3.32 15.49
N LEU A 28 9.78 -3.02 16.65
CA LEU A 28 8.44 -3.50 17.03
C LEU A 28 7.33 -2.89 16.15
N LEU A 29 7.57 -1.72 15.56
CA LEU A 29 6.67 -1.13 14.57
C LEU A 29 6.88 -1.74 13.18
N THR A 30 8.12 -1.81 12.70
CA THR A 30 8.44 -2.18 11.31
C THR A 30 8.36 -3.69 11.06
N GLY A 31 8.78 -4.52 12.02
CA GLY A 31 8.79 -5.98 11.87
C GLY A 31 7.41 -6.57 11.59
N PRO A 32 6.39 -6.29 12.42
CA PRO A 32 5.02 -6.76 12.14
C PRO A 32 4.44 -6.23 10.84
N LEU A 33 4.77 -4.99 10.42
CA LEU A 33 4.34 -4.44 9.13
C LEU A 33 4.92 -5.21 7.96
N LEU A 34 6.18 -5.65 8.07
CA LEU A 34 6.79 -6.49 7.04
C LEU A 34 6.04 -7.82 6.89
N VAL A 35 5.70 -8.47 8.02
CA VAL A 35 4.93 -9.71 8.02
C VAL A 35 3.52 -9.48 7.46
N GLU A 36 2.86 -8.38 7.82
CA GLU A 36 1.53 -8.01 7.28
C GLU A 36 1.56 -7.89 5.76
N GLN A 37 2.58 -7.22 5.18
CA GLN A 37 2.72 -7.08 3.73
C GLN A 37 3.06 -8.41 3.03
N LEU A 38 3.83 -9.29 3.65
CA LEU A 38 4.08 -10.64 3.14
C LEU A 38 2.79 -11.47 3.09
N LEU A 39 1.99 -11.41 4.15
CA LEU A 39 0.71 -12.10 4.22
C LEU A 39 -0.26 -11.64 3.13
N GLU A 40 -0.33 -10.34 2.85
CA GLU A 40 -1.18 -9.78 1.81
C GLU A 40 -0.88 -10.39 0.43
N VAL A 41 0.40 -10.49 0.07
CA VAL A 41 0.83 -11.11 -1.20
C VAL A 41 0.51 -12.61 -1.22
N THR A 42 0.79 -13.31 -0.11
CA THR A 42 0.57 -14.77 -0.02
C THR A 42 -0.90 -15.14 -0.20
N VAL A 43 -1.81 -14.36 0.39
CA VAL A 43 -3.25 -14.60 0.25
C VAL A 43 -3.73 -14.37 -1.17
N GLY A 44 -3.31 -13.28 -1.82
CA GLY A 44 -3.65 -13.02 -3.22
C GLY A 44 -3.24 -14.17 -4.14
N MET A 45 -2.06 -14.77 -3.90
CA MET A 45 -1.61 -15.95 -4.65
C MET A 45 -2.49 -17.19 -4.35
N ALA A 46 -2.81 -17.44 -3.09
CA ALA A 46 -3.65 -18.57 -2.67
C ALA A 46 -5.06 -18.45 -3.26
N ASP A 47 -5.68 -17.27 -3.21
CA ASP A 47 -7.00 -17.00 -3.78
C ASP A 47 -7.01 -17.27 -5.29
N SER A 48 -6.03 -16.77 -6.03
CA SER A 48 -5.93 -17.00 -7.48
C SER A 48 -5.78 -18.50 -7.82
N MET A 49 -5.00 -19.26 -7.03
CA MET A 49 -4.85 -20.70 -7.20
C MET A 49 -6.14 -21.46 -6.91
N MET A 50 -6.91 -21.05 -5.91
CA MET A 50 -8.17 -21.71 -5.57
C MET A 50 -9.27 -21.40 -6.58
N VAL A 51 -9.40 -20.16 -7.02
CA VAL A 51 -10.37 -19.74 -8.04
C VAL A 51 -10.14 -20.49 -9.35
N SER A 52 -8.89 -20.85 -9.69
CA SER A 52 -8.57 -21.60 -10.91
C SER A 52 -9.26 -22.97 -11.01
N ARG A 53 -9.76 -23.50 -9.91
CA ARG A 53 -10.52 -24.76 -9.86
C ARG A 53 -12.01 -24.59 -10.10
N CYS A 54 -12.52 -23.37 -10.13
CA CYS A 54 -13.96 -23.08 -10.32
C CYS A 54 -14.38 -22.95 -11.79
N GLY A 55 -13.43 -23.08 -12.74
CA GLY A 55 -13.68 -22.98 -14.18
C GLY A 55 -13.30 -21.63 -14.79
N GLU A 56 -13.24 -21.57 -16.12
CA GLU A 56 -12.69 -20.40 -16.86
C GLU A 56 -13.53 -19.14 -16.69
N ALA A 57 -14.86 -19.25 -16.71
CA ALA A 57 -15.74 -18.10 -16.49
C ALA A 57 -15.61 -17.53 -15.08
N ALA A 58 -15.43 -18.41 -14.07
CA ALA A 58 -15.22 -18.00 -12.69
C ALA A 58 -13.89 -17.24 -12.50
N ILE A 59 -12.79 -17.79 -13.02
CA ILE A 59 -11.47 -17.12 -12.96
C ILE A 59 -11.53 -15.76 -13.63
N SER A 60 -12.07 -15.70 -14.85
CA SER A 60 -12.19 -14.48 -15.62
C SER A 60 -13.02 -13.44 -14.87
N GLY A 61 -14.18 -13.85 -14.35
CA GLY A 61 -15.08 -12.99 -13.61
C GLY A 61 -14.46 -12.42 -12.33
N VAL A 62 -13.80 -13.26 -11.53
CA VAL A 62 -13.10 -12.84 -10.31
C VAL A 62 -11.94 -11.90 -10.66
N SER A 63 -11.13 -12.21 -11.67
CA SER A 63 -9.99 -11.38 -12.08
C SER A 63 -10.39 -9.97 -12.51
N LEU A 64 -11.53 -9.84 -13.24
CA LEU A 64 -12.06 -8.53 -13.62
C LEU A 64 -12.49 -7.71 -12.39
N VAL A 65 -13.16 -8.37 -11.43
CA VAL A 65 -13.59 -7.71 -10.19
C VAL A 65 -12.41 -7.37 -9.29
N ASP A 66 -11.35 -8.17 -9.27
CA ASP A 66 -10.16 -7.90 -8.46
C ASP A 66 -9.45 -6.62 -8.87
N MET A 67 -9.48 -6.25 -10.14
CA MET A 67 -8.97 -4.93 -10.59
C MET A 67 -9.77 -3.79 -9.96
N ILE A 68 -11.11 -3.91 -9.92
CA ILE A 68 -12.00 -2.92 -9.26
C ILE A 68 -11.76 -2.94 -7.75
N ASN A 69 -11.66 -4.13 -7.16
CA ASN A 69 -11.43 -4.31 -5.73
C ASN A 69 -10.10 -3.68 -5.26
N ASN A 70 -9.03 -3.84 -6.03
CA ASN A 70 -7.74 -3.19 -5.76
C ASN A 70 -7.85 -1.67 -5.74
N LEU A 71 -8.58 -1.07 -6.68
CA LEU A 71 -8.83 0.37 -6.68
C LEU A 71 -9.57 0.82 -5.41
N ILE A 72 -10.57 0.07 -4.96
CA ILE A 72 -11.33 0.37 -3.76
C ILE A 72 -10.48 0.21 -2.49
N ILE A 73 -9.64 -0.84 -2.43
CA ILE A 73 -8.69 -1.05 -1.33
C ILE A 73 -7.73 0.14 -1.21
N VAL A 74 -7.23 0.63 -2.33
CA VAL A 74 -6.34 1.80 -2.38
C VAL A 74 -7.03 3.06 -1.87
N LEU A 75 -8.32 3.27 -2.17
CA LEU A 75 -9.11 4.39 -1.63
C LEU A 75 -9.27 4.29 -0.10
N PHE A 76 -9.56 3.11 0.43
CA PHE A 76 -9.66 2.89 1.89
C PHE A 76 -8.31 3.08 2.58
N ALA A 77 -7.22 2.60 1.99
CA ALA A 77 -5.87 2.78 2.50
C ALA A 77 -5.45 4.27 2.52
N ALA A 78 -5.87 5.04 1.51
CA ALA A 78 -5.61 6.48 1.45
C ALA A 78 -6.34 7.25 2.55
N LEU A 79 -7.63 6.93 2.81
CA LEU A 79 -8.39 7.50 3.92
C LEU A 79 -7.74 7.14 5.26
N ALA A 80 -7.37 5.87 5.44
CA ALA A 80 -6.68 5.39 6.63
C ALA A 80 -5.33 6.11 6.84
N THR A 81 -4.59 6.38 5.76
CA THR A 81 -3.34 7.16 5.79
C THR A 81 -3.60 8.59 6.27
N GLY A 82 -4.65 9.25 5.76
CA GLY A 82 -5.04 10.58 6.21
C GLY A 82 -5.30 10.65 7.71
N GLY A 83 -6.05 9.68 8.23
CA GLY A 83 -6.30 9.56 9.67
C GLY A 83 -5.03 9.23 10.46
N ALA A 84 -4.20 8.30 9.96
CA ALA A 84 -2.94 7.93 10.63
C ALA A 84 -1.99 9.11 10.79
N VAL A 85 -1.88 9.98 9.79
CA VAL A 85 -1.06 11.20 9.88
C VAL A 85 -1.60 12.12 10.97
N VAL A 86 -2.91 12.44 10.94
CA VAL A 86 -3.53 13.37 11.89
C VAL A 86 -3.41 12.85 13.33
N VAL A 87 -3.73 11.57 13.56
CA VAL A 87 -3.64 10.94 14.87
C VAL A 87 -2.18 10.89 15.36
N SER A 88 -1.22 10.56 14.49
CA SER A 88 0.21 10.53 14.85
C SER A 88 0.72 11.92 15.22
N GLN A 89 0.27 12.97 14.54
CA GLN A 89 0.61 14.36 14.85
C GLN A 89 0.09 14.75 16.23
N PHE A 90 -1.19 14.50 16.56
CA PHE A 90 -1.74 14.81 17.87
C PHE A 90 -1.08 14.01 19.01
N LEU A 91 -0.76 12.73 18.77
CA LEU A 91 0.03 11.95 19.74
C LEU A 91 1.43 12.54 19.95
N GLY A 92 2.07 13.02 18.90
CA GLY A 92 3.35 13.71 18.98
C GLY A 92 3.28 15.03 19.73
N ALA A 93 2.22 15.80 19.51
CA ALA A 93 1.94 17.05 20.23
C ALA A 93 1.52 16.84 21.68
N ARG A 94 1.27 15.59 22.11
CA ARG A 94 0.70 15.23 23.42
C ARG A 94 -0.71 15.80 23.66
N GLU A 95 -1.43 16.06 22.60
CA GLU A 95 -2.82 16.54 22.61
C GLU A 95 -3.77 15.33 22.63
N GLN A 96 -3.88 14.70 23.79
CA GLN A 96 -4.62 13.44 23.95
C GLN A 96 -6.08 13.53 23.54
N LYS A 97 -6.78 14.63 23.89
CA LYS A 97 -8.20 14.83 23.55
C LYS A 97 -8.42 14.88 22.05
N GLU A 98 -7.54 15.57 21.34
CA GLU A 98 -7.61 15.69 19.87
C GLU A 98 -7.21 14.36 19.18
N ALA A 99 -6.24 13.62 19.76
CA ALA A 99 -5.89 12.28 19.28
C ALA A 99 -7.08 11.31 19.42
N ASP A 100 -7.76 11.34 20.56
CA ASP A 100 -8.95 10.53 20.83
C ASP A 100 -10.10 10.92 19.89
N ALA A 101 -10.38 12.23 19.74
CA ALA A 101 -11.41 12.73 18.83
C ALA A 101 -11.12 12.37 17.36
N SER A 102 -9.87 12.54 16.91
CA SER A 102 -9.46 12.21 15.53
C SER A 102 -9.56 10.71 15.24
N SER A 103 -9.32 9.86 16.24
CA SER A 103 -9.48 8.42 16.13
C SER A 103 -10.94 8.01 15.89
N GLY A 104 -11.86 8.61 16.64
CA GLY A 104 -13.30 8.43 16.44
C GLY A 104 -13.76 8.90 15.05
N GLN A 105 -13.28 10.09 14.61
CA GLN A 105 -13.59 10.60 13.28
C GLN A 105 -13.08 9.69 12.17
N LEU A 106 -11.86 9.15 12.29
CA LEU A 106 -11.34 8.21 11.30
C LEU A 106 -12.22 6.97 11.18
N LEU A 107 -12.62 6.34 12.29
CA LEU A 107 -13.48 5.16 12.26
C LEU A 107 -14.87 5.47 11.70
N LEU A 108 -15.45 6.62 12.08
CA LEU A 108 -16.74 7.07 11.54
C LEU A 108 -16.66 7.28 10.02
N LEU A 109 -15.65 8.02 9.56
CA LEU A 109 -15.44 8.27 8.13
C LEU A 109 -15.18 6.97 7.36
N SER A 110 -14.38 6.06 7.91
CA SER A 110 -14.12 4.75 7.31
C SER A 110 -15.39 3.93 7.17
N GLY A 111 -16.23 3.87 8.22
CA GLY A 111 -17.49 3.16 8.19
C GLY A 111 -18.48 3.74 7.18
N VAL A 112 -18.67 5.07 7.21
CA VAL A 112 -19.58 5.77 6.28
C VAL A 112 -19.10 5.64 4.84
N PHE A 113 -17.81 5.90 4.58
CA PHE A 113 -17.26 5.78 3.23
C PHE A 113 -17.30 4.35 2.71
N GLY A 114 -16.96 3.36 3.55
CA GLY A 114 -17.06 1.95 3.19
C GLY A 114 -18.51 1.53 2.88
N LEU A 115 -19.49 2.03 3.65
CA LEU A 115 -20.92 1.77 3.40
C LEU A 115 -21.38 2.39 2.08
N LEU A 116 -21.02 3.65 1.81
CA LEU A 116 -21.39 4.34 0.57
C LEU A 116 -20.79 3.65 -0.65
N VAL A 117 -19.50 3.31 -0.61
CA VAL A 117 -18.82 2.58 -1.69
C VAL A 117 -19.41 1.18 -1.86
N GLY A 118 -19.67 0.47 -0.75
CA GLY A 118 -20.30 -0.85 -0.77
C GLY A 118 -21.70 -0.82 -1.39
N ALA A 119 -22.55 0.11 -0.95
CA ALA A 119 -23.89 0.28 -1.50
C ALA A 119 -23.83 0.66 -3.00
N PHE A 120 -22.94 1.57 -3.38
CA PHE A 120 -22.76 1.94 -4.79
C PHE A 120 -22.35 0.74 -5.65
N CYS A 121 -21.32 0.00 -5.24
CA CYS A 121 -20.85 -1.17 -5.97
C CYS A 121 -21.92 -2.29 -6.02
N PHE A 122 -22.67 -2.48 -4.95
CA PHE A 122 -23.74 -3.48 -4.91
C PHE A 122 -24.88 -3.16 -5.89
N VAL A 123 -25.34 -1.89 -5.87
CA VAL A 123 -26.45 -1.43 -6.74
C VAL A 123 -26.04 -1.35 -8.19
N PHE A 124 -24.84 -0.81 -8.45
CA PHE A 124 -24.36 -0.54 -9.81
C PHE A 124 -23.38 -1.61 -10.33
N ALA A 125 -23.34 -2.82 -9.74
CA ALA A 125 -22.40 -3.89 -10.13
C ALA A 125 -22.41 -4.17 -11.64
N ARG A 126 -23.57 -4.44 -12.23
CA ARG A 126 -23.69 -4.76 -13.67
C ARG A 126 -23.33 -3.58 -14.57
N PRO A 127 -23.85 -2.36 -14.37
CA PRO A 127 -23.40 -1.16 -15.11
C PRO A 127 -21.90 -0.90 -15.01
N MET A 128 -21.31 -1.05 -13.81
CA MET A 128 -19.88 -0.84 -13.58
C MET A 128 -19.03 -1.80 -14.42
N ILE A 129 -19.33 -3.10 -14.37
CA ILE A 129 -18.56 -4.10 -15.12
C ILE A 129 -18.66 -3.81 -16.62
N ARG A 130 -19.86 -3.49 -17.13
CA ARG A 130 -20.04 -3.12 -18.53
C ARG A 130 -19.30 -1.84 -18.92
N LEU A 131 -19.26 -0.86 -18.03
CA LEU A 131 -18.55 0.40 -18.24
C LEU A 131 -17.03 0.20 -18.35
N PHE A 132 -16.46 -0.65 -17.46
CA PHE A 132 -15.03 -0.90 -17.43
C PHE A 132 -14.54 -1.86 -18.53
N TYR A 133 -15.34 -2.87 -18.89
CA TYR A 133 -14.89 -3.98 -19.74
C TYR A 133 -15.69 -4.14 -21.04
N GLY A 134 -16.73 -3.33 -21.24
CA GLY A 134 -17.54 -3.37 -22.45
C GLY A 134 -18.38 -4.64 -22.60
N ALA A 135 -18.42 -5.17 -23.83
CA ALA A 135 -19.11 -6.42 -24.13
C ALA A 135 -18.20 -7.59 -23.79
N ILE A 136 -18.58 -8.37 -22.78
CA ILE A 136 -17.95 -9.63 -22.38
C ILE A 136 -18.97 -10.76 -22.41
N ASP A 137 -18.52 -12.01 -22.42
CA ASP A 137 -19.36 -13.18 -22.43
C ASP A 137 -20.34 -13.17 -21.26
N ALA A 138 -21.57 -13.65 -21.50
CA ALA A 138 -22.66 -13.58 -20.52
C ALA A 138 -22.31 -14.30 -19.21
N ASP A 139 -21.68 -15.46 -19.30
CA ASP A 139 -21.29 -16.27 -18.13
C ASP A 139 -20.22 -15.55 -17.28
N VAL A 140 -19.25 -14.89 -17.94
CA VAL A 140 -18.21 -14.10 -17.27
C VAL A 140 -18.83 -12.84 -16.63
N LEU A 141 -19.77 -12.18 -17.32
CA LEU A 141 -20.50 -11.04 -16.77
C LEU A 141 -21.28 -11.41 -15.52
N ASP A 142 -22.03 -12.50 -15.57
CA ASP A 142 -22.86 -12.92 -14.45
C ASP A 142 -22.02 -13.39 -13.25
N ALA A 143 -20.92 -14.11 -13.49
CA ALA A 143 -19.92 -14.44 -12.47
C ALA A 143 -19.31 -13.19 -11.83
N SER A 144 -18.93 -12.20 -12.64
CA SER A 144 -18.36 -10.92 -12.16
C SER A 144 -19.37 -10.14 -11.32
N VAL A 145 -20.62 -10.04 -11.79
CA VAL A 145 -21.70 -9.32 -11.06
C VAL A 145 -21.98 -9.98 -9.73
N LEU A 146 -22.07 -11.32 -9.69
CA LEU A 146 -22.29 -12.08 -8.46
C LEU A 146 -21.14 -11.81 -7.46
N TYR A 147 -19.90 -11.99 -7.91
CA TYR A 147 -18.72 -11.80 -7.08
C TYR A 147 -18.62 -10.35 -6.54
N LEU A 148 -18.79 -9.34 -7.41
CA LEU A 148 -18.76 -7.94 -7.00
C LEU A 148 -19.84 -7.60 -5.99
N LYS A 149 -21.07 -8.09 -6.17
CA LYS A 149 -22.16 -7.84 -5.22
C LYS A 149 -21.85 -8.44 -3.84
N VAL A 150 -21.38 -9.68 -3.79
CA VAL A 150 -21.04 -10.32 -2.52
C VAL A 150 -19.87 -9.62 -1.85
N ILE A 151 -18.78 -9.33 -2.58
CA ILE A 151 -17.61 -8.62 -2.04
C ILE A 151 -17.96 -7.21 -1.58
N ALA A 152 -18.86 -6.51 -2.27
CA ALA A 152 -19.29 -5.15 -1.89
C ALA A 152 -19.91 -5.11 -0.49
N LEU A 153 -20.55 -6.17 -0.01
CA LEU A 153 -21.05 -6.28 1.37
C LEU A 153 -19.92 -6.23 2.40
N SER A 154 -18.71 -6.59 2.01
CA SER A 154 -17.54 -6.58 2.92
C SER A 154 -16.85 -5.23 3.01
N TYR A 155 -17.12 -4.28 2.10
CA TYR A 155 -16.38 -3.00 2.04
C TYR A 155 -16.50 -2.13 3.29
N PRO A 156 -17.65 -2.02 3.97
CA PRO A 156 -17.73 -1.30 5.24
C PRO A 156 -16.78 -1.88 6.30
N PHE A 157 -16.71 -3.21 6.36
CA PHE A 157 -15.87 -3.93 7.31
C PHE A 157 -14.39 -3.80 6.97
N LEU A 158 -14.04 -3.87 5.68
CA LEU A 158 -12.68 -3.67 5.21
C LEU A 158 -12.19 -2.24 5.49
N ALA A 159 -13.02 -1.23 5.24
CA ALA A 159 -12.70 0.16 5.54
C ALA A 159 -12.50 0.40 7.05
N LEU A 160 -13.34 -0.18 7.89
CA LEU A 160 -13.20 -0.13 9.36
C LEU A 160 -11.95 -0.85 9.84
N TYR A 161 -11.63 -2.01 9.27
CA TYR A 161 -10.38 -2.71 9.55
C TYR A 161 -9.16 -1.83 9.19
N ASN A 162 -9.12 -1.25 8.00
CA ASN A 162 -8.03 -0.36 7.57
C ASN A 162 -7.87 0.85 8.49
N GLY A 163 -8.98 1.50 8.87
CA GLY A 163 -8.99 2.60 9.82
C GLY A 163 -8.44 2.18 11.19
N GLY A 164 -8.93 1.08 11.75
CA GLY A 164 -8.47 0.54 13.03
C GLY A 164 -7.00 0.12 13.01
N ALA A 165 -6.55 -0.54 11.93
CA ALA A 165 -5.14 -0.89 11.74
C ALA A 165 -4.24 0.35 11.69
N ALA A 166 -4.70 1.42 11.01
CA ALA A 166 -4.02 2.70 10.97
C ALA A 166 -3.89 3.34 12.36
N LEU A 167 -4.93 3.24 13.21
CA LEU A 167 -4.86 3.70 14.60
C LEU A 167 -3.82 2.94 15.41
N PHE A 168 -3.78 1.61 15.31
CA PHE A 168 -2.77 0.81 16.01
C PHE A 168 -1.35 1.12 15.52
N ARG A 169 -1.16 1.34 14.22
CA ARG A 169 0.14 1.81 13.68
C ARG A 169 0.51 3.18 14.25
N SER A 170 -0.42 4.13 14.32
CA SER A 170 -0.21 5.46 14.90
C SER A 170 0.15 5.40 16.38
N MET A 171 -0.39 4.43 17.13
CA MET A 171 0.01 4.15 18.51
C MET A 171 1.39 3.48 18.63
N GLY A 172 2.00 3.07 17.53
CA GLY A 172 3.28 2.34 17.52
C GLY A 172 3.15 0.83 17.77
N ASN A 173 1.93 0.28 17.71
CA ASN A 173 1.63 -1.13 17.99
C ASN A 173 1.08 -1.85 16.75
N SER A 174 1.92 -2.05 15.75
CA SER A 174 1.56 -2.79 14.53
C SER A 174 1.38 -4.31 14.75
N LYS A 175 1.76 -4.85 15.92
CA LYS A 175 1.58 -6.27 16.24
C LYS A 175 0.11 -6.68 16.22
N ILE A 176 -0.78 -5.81 16.71
CA ILE A 176 -2.22 -6.08 16.74
C ILE A 176 -2.80 -6.14 15.33
N SER A 177 -2.47 -5.18 14.44
CA SER A 177 -2.93 -5.21 13.05
C SER A 177 -2.41 -6.45 12.32
N MET A 178 -1.13 -6.80 12.49
CA MET A 178 -0.55 -8.02 11.92
C MET A 178 -1.26 -9.29 12.39
N GLN A 179 -1.53 -9.44 13.70
CA GLN A 179 -2.21 -10.63 14.23
C GLN A 179 -3.63 -10.79 13.68
N ILE A 180 -4.37 -9.68 13.57
CA ILE A 180 -5.73 -9.69 13.02
C ILE A 180 -5.69 -9.94 11.52
N SER A 181 -4.72 -9.35 10.78
CA SER A 181 -4.50 -9.65 9.36
C SER A 181 -4.20 -11.13 9.14
N PHE A 182 -3.32 -11.72 9.96
CA PHE A 182 -3.01 -13.15 9.90
C PHE A 182 -4.28 -14.00 10.07
N LEU A 183 -5.07 -13.71 11.10
CA LEU A 183 -6.34 -14.44 11.33
C LEU A 183 -7.33 -14.26 10.19
N MET A 184 -7.47 -13.03 9.66
CA MET A 184 -8.32 -12.72 8.51
C MET A 184 -7.91 -13.60 7.30
N ASN A 185 -6.61 -13.70 7.05
CA ASN A 185 -6.06 -14.49 5.94
C ASN A 185 -6.28 -16.00 6.14
N VAL A 186 -6.09 -16.50 7.35
CA VAL A 186 -6.40 -17.91 7.69
C VAL A 186 -7.87 -18.23 7.47
N ILE A 187 -8.78 -17.39 7.94
CA ILE A 187 -10.22 -17.56 7.74
C ILE A 187 -10.57 -17.54 6.24
N ASN A 188 -9.97 -16.64 5.48
CA ASN A 188 -10.18 -16.54 4.04
C ASN A 188 -9.71 -17.82 3.32
N ILE A 189 -8.44 -18.22 3.50
CA ILE A 189 -7.84 -19.39 2.83
C ILE A 189 -8.59 -20.68 3.21
N VAL A 190 -8.81 -20.91 4.51
CA VAL A 190 -9.52 -22.12 4.98
C VAL A 190 -10.97 -22.10 4.51
N GLY A 191 -11.64 -20.95 4.58
CA GLY A 191 -13.00 -20.78 4.11
C GLY A 191 -13.14 -21.07 2.61
N ASN A 192 -12.25 -20.49 1.78
CA ASN A 192 -12.20 -20.75 0.35
C ASN A 192 -11.99 -22.25 0.07
N ALA A 193 -11.04 -22.88 0.78
CA ALA A 193 -10.79 -24.31 0.61
C ALA A 193 -12.01 -25.17 0.96
N VAL A 194 -12.70 -24.88 2.06
CA VAL A 194 -13.92 -25.59 2.49
C VAL A 194 -15.05 -25.38 1.49
N CYS A 195 -15.28 -24.14 1.05
CA CYS A 195 -16.38 -23.83 0.13
C CYS A 195 -16.13 -24.43 -1.27
N ILE A 196 -14.91 -24.34 -1.80
CA ILE A 196 -14.58 -24.82 -3.15
C ILE A 196 -14.47 -26.34 -3.17
N PHE A 197 -13.64 -26.91 -2.28
CA PHE A 197 -13.33 -28.34 -2.32
C PHE A 197 -14.34 -29.19 -1.52
N GLY A 198 -14.90 -28.66 -0.41
CA GLY A 198 -15.89 -29.34 0.41
C GLY A 198 -17.29 -29.24 -0.16
N PHE A 199 -17.79 -28.02 -0.34
CA PHE A 199 -19.16 -27.76 -0.81
C PHE A 199 -19.28 -27.66 -2.33
N LYS A 200 -18.17 -27.68 -3.08
CA LYS A 200 -18.12 -27.54 -4.55
C LYS A 200 -18.84 -26.28 -5.06
N MET A 201 -18.75 -25.21 -4.30
CA MET A 201 -19.30 -23.91 -4.68
C MET A 201 -18.46 -23.30 -5.82
N GLY A 202 -19.09 -22.45 -6.62
CA GLY A 202 -18.42 -21.69 -7.68
C GLY A 202 -17.77 -20.40 -7.18
N VAL A 203 -18.05 -19.30 -7.89
CA VAL A 203 -17.53 -17.96 -7.58
C VAL A 203 -17.93 -17.46 -6.19
N ASP A 204 -19.12 -17.77 -5.75
CA ASP A 204 -19.65 -17.49 -4.42
C ASP A 204 -18.87 -18.18 -3.30
N GLY A 205 -18.28 -19.35 -3.59
CA GLY A 205 -17.40 -20.07 -2.67
C GLY A 205 -16.09 -19.35 -2.33
N VAL A 206 -15.67 -18.36 -3.12
CA VAL A 206 -14.53 -17.48 -2.84
C VAL A 206 -14.99 -16.16 -2.21
N ALA A 207 -16.16 -15.68 -2.61
CA ALA A 207 -16.68 -14.40 -2.15
C ALA A 207 -17.09 -14.42 -0.67
N TRP A 208 -17.85 -15.41 -0.22
CA TRP A 208 -18.37 -15.48 1.14
C TRP A 208 -17.30 -15.62 2.22
N PRO A 209 -16.27 -16.45 2.08
CA PRO A 209 -15.16 -16.48 3.03
C PRO A 209 -14.42 -15.15 3.13
N SER A 210 -14.29 -14.42 2.02
CA SER A 210 -13.73 -13.08 2.01
C SER A 210 -14.58 -12.08 2.81
N VAL A 211 -15.91 -12.16 2.71
CA VAL A 211 -16.82 -11.35 3.53
C VAL A 211 -16.68 -11.72 5.01
N LEU A 212 -16.74 -12.99 5.35
CA LEU A 212 -16.63 -13.48 6.73
C LEU A 212 -15.31 -13.05 7.37
N SER A 213 -14.19 -13.22 6.67
CA SER A 213 -12.86 -12.87 7.17
C SER A 213 -12.75 -11.38 7.48
N ARG A 214 -13.30 -10.52 6.61
CA ARG A 214 -13.33 -9.05 6.78
C ARG A 214 -14.25 -8.61 7.91
N VAL A 215 -15.40 -9.24 8.08
CA VAL A 215 -16.33 -9.00 9.21
C VAL A 215 -15.64 -9.34 10.54
N VAL A 216 -15.01 -10.51 10.64
CA VAL A 216 -14.30 -10.93 11.83
C VAL A 216 -13.13 -9.98 12.12
N ALA A 217 -12.35 -9.62 11.11
CA ALA A 217 -11.23 -8.69 11.27
C ALA A 217 -11.70 -7.32 11.76
N ALA A 218 -12.78 -6.76 11.20
CA ALA A 218 -13.36 -5.50 11.63
C ALA A 218 -13.88 -5.58 13.08
N ALA A 219 -14.58 -6.64 13.44
CA ALA A 219 -15.09 -6.83 14.80
C ALA A 219 -13.95 -6.90 15.82
N LEU A 220 -12.88 -7.63 15.50
CA LEU A 220 -11.72 -7.78 16.38
C LEU A 220 -10.92 -6.49 16.50
N ILE A 221 -10.65 -5.79 15.40
CA ILE A 221 -9.89 -4.53 15.43
C ILE A 221 -10.66 -3.46 16.21
N LEU A 222 -11.99 -3.33 15.99
CA LEU A 222 -12.84 -2.41 16.72
C LEU A 222 -12.87 -2.75 18.22
N ARG A 223 -13.09 -4.03 18.56
CA ARG A 223 -13.03 -4.47 19.96
C ARG A 223 -11.71 -4.07 20.63
N LYS A 224 -10.59 -4.23 19.92
CA LYS A 224 -9.27 -3.80 20.39
C LYS A 224 -9.15 -2.28 20.50
N CYS A 225 -9.67 -1.51 19.55
CA CYS A 225 -9.66 -0.04 19.60
C CYS A 225 -10.41 0.50 20.83
N TYR A 226 -11.52 -0.13 21.23
CA TYR A 226 -12.31 0.29 22.40
C TYR A 226 -11.82 -0.28 23.75
N GLN A 227 -10.74 -1.06 23.77
CA GLN A 227 -10.17 -1.57 25.01
C GLN A 227 -9.48 -0.45 25.80
N LYS A 228 -9.69 -0.46 27.12
CA LYS A 228 -8.96 0.44 28.05
C LYS A 228 -7.48 0.08 28.07
N GLY A 229 -6.63 1.09 28.26
CA GLY A 229 -5.17 0.91 28.33
C GLY A 229 -4.42 1.13 27.00
N ASN A 230 -5.12 1.42 25.90
CA ASN A 230 -4.50 1.89 24.67
C ASN A 230 -3.94 3.31 24.84
N ALA A 231 -2.95 3.67 24.02
CA ALA A 231 -2.44 5.05 23.97
C ALA A 231 -3.49 6.07 23.46
N ILE A 232 -4.57 5.59 22.83
CA ILE A 232 -5.71 6.37 22.36
C ILE A 232 -6.98 5.73 22.93
N THR A 233 -7.90 6.56 23.41
CA THR A 233 -9.22 6.13 23.83
C THR A 233 -10.26 6.55 22.78
N VAL A 234 -10.71 5.59 21.97
CA VAL A 234 -11.73 5.88 20.96
C VAL A 234 -13.05 6.25 21.63
N PRO A 235 -13.66 7.41 21.33
CA PRO A 235 -14.94 7.80 21.89
C PRO A 235 -16.06 6.82 21.50
N LYS A 236 -16.92 6.45 22.44
CA LYS A 236 -18.05 5.54 22.15
C LYS A 236 -19.10 6.17 21.23
N THR A 237 -19.27 7.46 21.32
CA THR A 237 -20.15 8.26 20.45
C THR A 237 -19.32 9.35 19.80
N THR A 238 -19.25 9.30 18.49
CA THR A 238 -18.54 10.30 17.68
C THR A 238 -19.54 11.04 16.83
N ARG A 239 -19.60 12.37 17.01
CA ARG A 239 -20.34 13.24 16.10
C ARG A 239 -19.41 13.69 14.99
N LEU A 240 -19.97 13.93 13.80
CA LEU A 240 -19.21 14.43 12.67
C LEU A 240 -18.68 15.85 12.99
N ASP A 241 -17.37 15.98 13.10
CA ASP A 241 -16.67 17.26 13.24
C ASP A 241 -16.12 17.66 11.86
N ALA A 242 -16.66 18.76 11.32
CA ALA A 242 -16.29 19.26 10.01
C ALA A 242 -14.80 19.69 9.94
N LYS A 243 -14.24 20.24 11.03
CA LYS A 243 -12.83 20.68 11.07
C LYS A 243 -11.90 19.47 11.03
N MET A 244 -12.17 18.47 11.88
CA MET A 244 -11.38 17.25 11.92
C MET A 244 -11.52 16.44 10.62
N THR A 245 -12.74 16.31 10.11
CA THR A 245 -13.04 15.68 8.81
C THR A 245 -12.24 16.32 7.69
N LYS A 246 -12.26 17.66 7.58
CA LYS A 246 -11.51 18.42 6.57
C LYS A 246 -10.00 18.16 6.70
N ARG A 247 -9.48 18.03 7.90
CA ARG A 247 -8.04 17.73 8.15
C ARG A 247 -7.68 16.33 7.67
N ILE A 248 -8.48 15.31 8.02
CA ILE A 248 -8.27 13.93 7.58
C ILE A 248 -8.40 13.81 6.05
N LEU A 249 -9.48 14.34 5.48
CA LEU A 249 -9.72 14.28 4.05
C LEU A 249 -8.74 15.14 3.24
N GLY A 250 -8.23 16.23 3.82
CA GLY A 250 -7.19 17.06 3.22
C GLY A 250 -5.88 16.31 2.94
N ILE A 251 -5.64 15.20 3.64
CA ILE A 251 -4.52 14.29 3.41
C ILE A 251 -5.00 13.06 2.60
N GLY A 252 -6.15 12.51 2.98
CA GLY A 252 -6.68 11.28 2.38
C GLY A 252 -7.06 11.45 0.91
N ILE A 253 -7.75 12.53 0.53
CA ILE A 253 -8.20 12.76 -0.85
C ILE A 253 -7.02 12.90 -1.83
N PRO A 254 -6.00 13.76 -1.59
CA PRO A 254 -4.85 13.82 -2.48
C PRO A 254 -4.11 12.47 -2.60
N SER A 255 -3.97 11.73 -1.48
CA SER A 255 -3.37 10.41 -1.49
C SER A 255 -4.21 9.39 -2.29
N ALA A 256 -5.53 9.47 -2.21
CA ALA A 256 -6.43 8.63 -2.98
C ALA A 256 -6.30 8.90 -4.48
N PHE A 257 -6.32 10.18 -4.89
CA PHE A 257 -6.11 10.57 -6.29
C PHE A 257 -4.76 10.10 -6.83
N GLU A 258 -3.68 10.32 -6.06
CA GLU A 258 -2.34 9.88 -6.46
C GLU A 258 -2.30 8.36 -6.71
N ASN A 259 -2.78 7.57 -5.76
CA ASN A 259 -2.73 6.12 -5.85
C ASN A 259 -3.67 5.56 -6.92
N SER A 260 -4.88 6.13 -7.06
CA SER A 260 -5.86 5.70 -8.08
C SER A 260 -5.36 5.98 -9.51
N LEU A 261 -4.76 7.16 -9.73
CA LEU A 261 -4.17 7.49 -11.02
C LEU A 261 -2.93 6.63 -11.33
N PHE A 262 -2.19 6.25 -10.28
CA PHE A 262 -1.07 5.32 -10.45
C PHE A 262 -1.55 3.93 -10.91
N GLU A 263 -2.62 3.39 -10.30
CA GLU A 263 -3.20 2.11 -10.72
C GLU A 263 -3.82 2.20 -12.12
N ALA A 264 -4.55 3.26 -12.43
CA ALA A 264 -5.08 3.48 -13.78
C ALA A 264 -3.95 3.56 -14.84
N GLY A 265 -2.85 4.25 -14.51
CA GLY A 265 -1.66 4.33 -15.37
C GLY A 265 -1.02 2.97 -15.60
N ARG A 266 -0.97 2.09 -14.60
CA ARG A 266 -0.49 0.70 -14.77
C ARG A 266 -1.33 -0.09 -15.77
N ILE A 267 -2.66 0.06 -15.74
CA ILE A 267 -3.56 -0.59 -16.70
C ILE A 267 -3.26 -0.11 -18.13
N LEU A 268 -3.11 1.20 -18.33
CA LEU A 268 -2.77 1.77 -19.65
C LEU A 268 -1.42 1.25 -20.18
N VAL A 269 -0.43 1.12 -19.31
CA VAL A 269 0.88 0.56 -19.64
C VAL A 269 0.76 -0.90 -20.12
N VAL A 270 -0.02 -1.72 -19.41
CA VAL A 270 -0.25 -3.12 -19.82
C VAL A 270 -0.97 -3.19 -21.16
N SER A 271 -1.91 -2.28 -21.42
CA SER A 271 -2.59 -2.16 -22.73
C SER A 271 -1.62 -1.83 -23.87
N MET A 272 -0.58 -1.00 -23.63
CA MET A 272 0.47 -0.75 -24.62
C MET A 272 1.30 -2.02 -24.90
N ILE A 273 1.66 -2.79 -23.87
CA ILE A 273 2.43 -4.03 -24.01
C ILE A 273 1.63 -5.09 -24.77
N SER A 274 0.31 -5.14 -24.58
CA SER A 274 -0.54 -6.16 -25.22
C SER A 274 -0.53 -6.11 -26.74
N THR A 275 -0.17 -4.97 -27.34
CA THR A 275 -0.04 -4.82 -28.80
C THR A 275 1.19 -5.56 -29.39
N PHE A 276 2.12 -6.04 -28.52
CA PHE A 276 3.34 -6.73 -28.93
C PHE A 276 3.28 -8.26 -28.79
N GLY A 277 2.11 -8.80 -28.51
CA GLY A 277 1.85 -10.23 -28.49
C GLY A 277 1.98 -10.90 -27.11
N THR A 278 1.65 -12.19 -27.09
CA THR A 278 1.46 -12.97 -25.84
C THR A 278 2.76 -13.15 -25.04
N ALA A 279 3.91 -13.29 -25.71
CA ALA A 279 5.21 -13.43 -25.05
C ALA A 279 5.56 -12.19 -24.21
N GLN A 280 5.29 -11.00 -24.72
CA GLN A 280 5.51 -9.73 -24.03
C GLN A 280 4.58 -9.56 -22.82
N ILE A 281 3.32 -9.96 -22.96
CA ILE A 281 2.32 -9.94 -21.87
C ILE A 281 2.74 -10.91 -20.76
N ALA A 282 3.11 -12.14 -21.13
CA ALA A 282 3.51 -13.17 -20.17
C ALA A 282 4.79 -12.76 -19.43
N ALA A 283 5.80 -12.26 -20.14
CA ALA A 283 7.03 -11.77 -19.53
C ALA A 283 6.77 -10.61 -18.56
N ASN A 284 5.94 -9.65 -18.94
CA ASN A 284 5.55 -8.54 -18.09
C ASN A 284 4.77 -9.00 -16.83
N ALA A 285 3.89 -9.98 -16.96
CA ALA A 285 3.13 -10.53 -15.83
C ALA A 285 4.06 -11.21 -14.80
N VAL A 286 4.97 -12.05 -15.25
CA VAL A 286 5.95 -12.71 -14.37
C VAL A 286 6.87 -11.69 -13.70
N ALA A 287 7.35 -10.72 -14.47
CA ALA A 287 8.20 -9.67 -13.93
C ALA A 287 7.47 -8.82 -12.87
N ASN A 288 6.20 -8.45 -13.07
CA ASN A 288 5.39 -7.73 -12.08
C ASN A 288 5.14 -8.55 -10.80
N ASN A 289 5.01 -9.88 -10.89
CA ASN A 289 4.87 -10.73 -9.71
C ASN A 289 6.15 -10.70 -8.85
N LEU A 290 7.31 -10.84 -9.47
CA LEU A 290 8.60 -10.78 -8.76
C LEU A 290 8.90 -9.38 -8.23
N ASP A 291 8.54 -8.32 -8.98
CA ASP A 291 8.58 -6.93 -8.52
C ASP A 291 7.74 -6.75 -7.25
N GLY A 292 6.48 -7.20 -7.27
CA GLY A 292 5.58 -7.14 -6.11
C GLY A 292 6.20 -7.71 -4.84
N MET A 293 6.95 -8.82 -4.95
CA MET A 293 7.70 -9.41 -3.83
C MET A 293 8.90 -8.55 -3.42
N GLY A 294 9.65 -8.04 -4.40
CA GLY A 294 10.86 -7.24 -4.16
C GLY A 294 10.60 -5.95 -3.39
N VAL A 295 9.44 -5.33 -3.57
CA VAL A 295 9.09 -4.03 -2.95
C VAL A 295 8.38 -4.14 -1.59
N ILE A 296 8.09 -5.35 -1.10
CA ILE A 296 7.43 -5.57 0.20
C ILE A 296 8.11 -4.82 1.35
N PRO A 297 9.44 -4.87 1.53
CA PRO A 297 10.08 -4.15 2.64
C PRO A 297 9.90 -2.64 2.55
N GLY A 298 9.92 -2.09 1.34
CA GLY A 298 9.68 -0.67 1.10
C GLY A 298 8.26 -0.25 1.47
N LYS A 299 7.24 -1.05 1.14
CA LYS A 299 5.85 -0.80 1.54
C LYS A 299 5.69 -0.78 3.06
N ALA A 300 6.27 -1.74 3.77
CA ALA A 300 6.24 -1.79 5.23
C ALA A 300 6.88 -0.55 5.87
N LEU A 301 8.04 -0.13 5.37
CA LEU A 301 8.74 1.06 5.85
C LEU A 301 8.04 2.37 5.47
N SER A 302 7.29 2.40 4.36
CA SER A 302 6.41 3.53 4.01
C SER A 302 5.34 3.77 5.07
N LEU A 303 4.69 2.72 5.57
CA LEU A 303 3.70 2.82 6.65
C LEU A 303 4.33 3.26 7.98
N ALA A 304 5.51 2.73 8.31
CA ALA A 304 6.25 3.15 9.51
C ALA A 304 6.69 4.61 9.42
N MET A 305 7.10 5.09 8.25
CA MET A 305 7.50 6.48 8.00
C MET A 305 6.39 7.46 8.38
N ILE A 306 5.15 7.18 8.00
CA ILE A 306 3.98 8.00 8.31
C ILE A 306 3.82 8.17 9.83
N THR A 307 3.88 7.09 10.57
CA THR A 307 3.72 7.10 12.03
C THR A 307 4.86 7.83 12.73
N VAL A 308 6.10 7.47 12.39
CA VAL A 308 7.28 7.98 13.08
C VAL A 308 7.48 9.47 12.80
N VAL A 309 7.45 9.86 11.53
CA VAL A 309 7.61 11.26 11.14
C VAL A 309 6.42 12.08 11.58
N GLY A 310 5.20 11.57 11.48
CA GLY A 310 3.98 12.25 11.96
C GLY A 310 4.08 12.63 13.44
N ARG A 311 4.58 11.73 14.30
CA ARG A 311 4.82 12.05 15.72
C ARG A 311 5.90 13.10 15.93
N CYS A 312 7.00 13.06 15.16
CA CYS A 312 8.04 14.08 15.25
C CYS A 312 7.50 15.46 14.85
N ILE A 313 6.72 15.52 13.78
CA ILE A 313 6.08 16.75 13.30
C ILE A 313 5.10 17.31 14.35
N GLY A 314 4.26 16.44 14.94
CA GLY A 314 3.37 16.83 16.02
C GLY A 314 4.10 17.38 17.24
N ALA A 315 5.25 16.78 17.59
CA ALA A 315 6.11 17.26 18.66
C ALA A 315 6.87 18.55 18.31
N ARG A 316 6.71 19.08 17.09
CA ARG A 316 7.47 20.23 16.56
C ARG A 316 9.00 20.04 16.66
N ASP A 317 9.44 18.79 16.49
CA ASP A 317 10.86 18.43 16.54
C ASP A 317 11.36 18.03 15.14
N ASP A 318 11.68 19.05 14.35
CA ASP A 318 12.16 18.89 12.98
C ASP A 318 13.49 18.13 12.90
N GLU A 319 14.34 18.26 13.93
CA GLU A 319 15.64 17.56 13.96
C GLU A 319 15.42 16.05 14.05
N GLN A 320 14.54 15.61 14.95
CA GLN A 320 14.16 14.21 15.03
C GLN A 320 13.39 13.73 13.79
N ALA A 321 12.53 14.56 13.21
CA ALA A 321 11.85 14.23 11.96
C ALA A 321 12.85 13.92 10.83
N VAL A 322 13.87 14.77 10.65
CA VAL A 322 14.95 14.55 9.66
C VAL A 322 15.76 13.30 10.00
N TYR A 323 16.12 13.12 11.27
CA TYR A 323 16.89 11.97 11.72
C TYR A 323 16.16 10.64 11.44
N TYR A 324 14.90 10.52 11.84
CA TYR A 324 14.14 9.29 11.65
C TYR A 324 13.79 9.06 10.19
N THR A 325 13.55 10.11 9.41
CA THR A 325 13.38 9.98 7.95
C THR A 325 14.63 9.36 7.34
N ARG A 326 15.81 9.87 7.64
CA ARG A 326 17.08 9.31 7.13
C ARG A 326 17.29 7.88 7.61
N LYS A 327 17.03 7.61 8.88
CA LYS A 327 17.21 6.28 9.47
C LYS A 327 16.30 5.23 8.83
N LEU A 328 15.00 5.52 8.68
CA LEU A 328 14.06 4.61 8.01
C LEU A 328 14.36 4.47 6.52
N THR A 329 14.85 5.52 5.87
CA THR A 329 15.34 5.47 4.49
C THR A 329 16.52 4.50 4.36
N VAL A 330 17.50 4.57 5.27
CA VAL A 330 18.64 3.63 5.28
C VAL A 330 18.17 2.20 5.53
N TRP A 331 17.26 1.99 6.48
CA TRP A 331 16.68 0.66 6.71
C TRP A 331 15.95 0.14 5.47
N SER A 332 15.25 1.03 4.76
CA SER A 332 14.59 0.67 3.51
C SER A 332 15.60 0.27 2.44
N TYR A 333 16.70 0.99 2.29
CA TYR A 333 17.76 0.61 1.36
C TYR A 333 18.35 -0.77 1.67
N ILE A 334 18.65 -1.04 2.94
CA ILE A 334 19.18 -2.35 3.35
C ILE A 334 18.17 -3.46 3.06
N ALA A 335 16.92 -3.28 3.47
CA ALA A 335 15.89 -4.30 3.31
C ALA A 335 15.52 -4.52 1.83
N MET A 336 15.42 -3.44 1.02
CA MET A 336 15.22 -3.51 -0.42
C MET A 336 16.43 -4.14 -1.14
N GLY A 337 17.64 -3.82 -0.69
CA GLY A 337 18.86 -4.44 -1.19
C GLY A 337 18.92 -5.95 -0.96
N LEU A 338 18.50 -6.38 0.24
CA LEU A 338 18.43 -7.81 0.58
C LEU A 338 17.35 -8.53 -0.24
N SER A 339 16.12 -7.98 -0.33
CA SER A 339 15.02 -8.63 -1.04
C SER A 339 15.25 -8.68 -2.56
N ASN A 340 15.60 -7.56 -3.18
CA ASN A 340 15.87 -7.52 -4.62
C ASN A 340 17.19 -8.21 -4.98
N GLY A 341 18.20 -8.15 -4.10
CA GLY A 341 19.44 -8.90 -4.25
C GLY A 341 19.20 -10.41 -4.22
N ALA A 342 18.33 -10.90 -3.33
CA ALA A 342 17.92 -12.30 -3.31
C ALA A 342 17.17 -12.70 -4.59
N ILE A 343 16.24 -11.84 -5.07
CA ILE A 343 15.54 -12.08 -6.34
C ILE A 343 16.55 -12.17 -7.50
N LEU A 344 17.52 -11.27 -7.58
CA LEU A 344 18.54 -11.30 -8.63
C LEU A 344 19.43 -12.53 -8.55
N LEU A 345 19.80 -12.96 -7.34
CA LEU A 345 20.64 -14.15 -7.12
C LEU A 345 19.93 -15.44 -7.54
N PHE A 346 18.65 -15.56 -7.26
CA PHE A 346 17.85 -16.74 -7.59
C PHE A 346 17.00 -16.58 -8.84
N LEU A 347 17.20 -15.52 -9.64
CA LEU A 347 16.35 -15.10 -10.73
C LEU A 347 16.00 -16.23 -11.71
N HIS A 348 17.01 -16.94 -12.21
CA HIS A 348 16.81 -18.04 -13.17
C HIS A 348 15.93 -19.16 -12.61
N LYS A 349 16.15 -19.52 -11.33
CA LYS A 349 15.33 -20.53 -10.63
C LYS A 349 13.90 -20.07 -10.42
N LEU A 350 13.72 -18.80 -10.02
CA LEU A 350 12.39 -18.22 -9.77
C LEU A 350 11.56 -18.15 -11.05
N ILE A 351 12.16 -17.72 -12.16
CA ILE A 351 11.47 -17.66 -13.46
C ILE A 351 11.23 -19.07 -14.01
N GLY A 352 12.14 -20.02 -13.77
CA GLY A 352 11.98 -21.42 -14.16
C GLY A 352 10.72 -22.10 -13.60
N ILE A 353 10.21 -21.64 -12.46
CA ILE A 353 8.95 -22.13 -11.86
C ILE A 353 7.74 -21.89 -12.78
N TYR A 354 7.78 -20.82 -13.60
CA TYR A 354 6.67 -20.44 -14.47
C TYR A 354 6.59 -21.23 -15.79
N ALA A 355 7.56 -22.13 -16.06
CA ALA A 355 7.60 -22.99 -17.24
C ALA A 355 7.37 -22.24 -18.58
N LEU A 356 8.01 -21.07 -18.75
CA LEU A 356 7.87 -20.19 -19.90
C LEU A 356 8.64 -20.73 -21.13
N SER A 357 8.22 -20.29 -22.34
CA SER A 357 9.04 -20.49 -23.55
C SER A 357 10.39 -19.76 -23.43
N GLY A 358 11.41 -20.22 -24.17
CA GLY A 358 12.77 -19.68 -24.06
C GLY A 358 12.83 -18.17 -24.29
N GLU A 359 12.12 -17.64 -25.29
CA GLU A 359 12.05 -16.20 -25.57
C GLU A 359 11.40 -15.42 -24.44
N THR A 360 10.26 -15.89 -23.94
CA THR A 360 9.53 -15.25 -22.83
C THR A 360 10.37 -15.30 -21.55
N MET A 361 11.12 -16.37 -21.31
CA MET A 361 12.01 -16.51 -20.17
C MET A 361 13.12 -15.47 -20.19
N VAL A 362 13.84 -15.34 -21.32
CA VAL A 362 14.91 -14.35 -21.48
C VAL A 362 14.40 -12.93 -21.29
N LEU A 363 13.23 -12.60 -21.87
CA LEU A 363 12.62 -11.31 -21.69
C LEU A 363 12.23 -11.05 -20.24
N SER A 364 11.61 -12.03 -19.55
CA SER A 364 11.26 -11.92 -18.13
C SER A 364 12.50 -11.66 -17.26
N GLU A 365 13.60 -12.37 -17.50
CA GLU A 365 14.87 -12.14 -16.78
C GLU A 365 15.38 -10.71 -17.00
N LEU A 366 15.34 -10.22 -18.23
CA LEU A 366 15.78 -8.87 -18.55
C LEU A 366 14.94 -7.82 -17.80
N LEU A 367 13.61 -7.94 -17.84
CA LEU A 367 12.70 -7.02 -17.16
C LEU A 367 12.96 -7.00 -15.64
N VAL A 368 13.07 -8.18 -15.00
CA VAL A 368 13.34 -8.27 -13.56
C VAL A 368 14.73 -7.72 -13.21
N ARG A 369 15.76 -7.96 -14.03
CA ARG A 369 17.09 -7.36 -13.81
C ARG A 369 17.06 -5.84 -13.88
N ILE A 370 16.35 -5.26 -14.85
CA ILE A 370 16.16 -3.81 -14.95
C ILE A 370 15.48 -3.30 -13.68
N HIS A 371 14.32 -3.89 -13.31
CA HIS A 371 13.55 -3.44 -12.15
C HIS A 371 14.34 -3.59 -10.85
N ALA A 372 14.74 -4.80 -10.49
CA ALA A 372 15.37 -5.09 -9.21
C ALA A 372 16.68 -4.31 -9.02
N GLY A 373 17.47 -4.17 -10.10
CA GLY A 373 18.70 -3.37 -10.08
C GLY A 373 18.45 -1.89 -9.75
N PHE A 374 17.49 -1.26 -10.44
CA PHE A 374 17.16 0.14 -10.20
C PHE A 374 16.27 0.34 -8.96
N ALA A 375 15.47 -0.66 -8.56
CA ALA A 375 14.66 -0.59 -7.34
C ALA A 375 15.52 -0.44 -6.09
N ILE A 376 16.66 -1.13 -6.01
CA ILE A 376 17.62 -0.99 -4.92
C ILE A 376 18.06 0.48 -4.77
N LEU A 377 18.25 1.20 -5.87
CA LEU A 377 18.78 2.57 -5.88
C LEU A 377 17.68 3.65 -5.74
N LEU A 378 16.57 3.49 -6.44
CA LEU A 378 15.60 4.57 -6.68
C LEU A 378 14.28 4.39 -5.92
N TRP A 379 13.83 3.14 -5.71
CA TRP A 379 12.48 2.88 -5.19
C TRP A 379 12.24 3.51 -3.81
N THR A 380 13.22 3.40 -2.93
CA THR A 380 13.14 3.96 -1.57
C THR A 380 12.89 5.47 -1.60
N LEU A 381 13.60 6.23 -2.41
CA LEU A 381 13.42 7.68 -2.49
C LEU A 381 12.18 8.09 -3.29
N SER A 382 11.73 7.24 -4.23
CA SER A 382 10.53 7.49 -5.02
C SER A 382 9.24 7.22 -4.24
N PHE A 383 9.22 6.24 -3.33
CA PHE A 383 7.98 5.75 -2.71
C PHE A 383 7.99 5.78 -1.17
N VAL A 384 9.15 5.64 -0.49
CA VAL A 384 9.22 5.73 0.98
C VAL A 384 9.37 7.17 1.44
N LEU A 385 10.29 7.94 0.85
CA LEU A 385 10.55 9.33 1.22
C LEU A 385 9.30 10.25 1.13
N PRO A 386 8.44 10.17 0.09
CA PRO A 386 7.23 11.00 0.03
C PRO A 386 6.28 10.80 1.22
N ASN A 387 6.33 9.67 1.91
CA ASN A 387 5.50 9.47 3.11
C ASN A 387 5.95 10.34 4.30
N ALA A 388 7.24 10.73 4.36
CA ALA A 388 7.70 11.74 5.30
C ALA A 388 7.11 13.13 4.98
N LEU A 389 7.03 13.50 3.71
CA LEU A 389 6.38 14.74 3.26
C LEU A 389 4.88 14.73 3.55
N ARG A 390 4.19 13.60 3.30
CA ARG A 390 2.77 13.43 3.65
C ARG A 390 2.54 13.54 5.15
N ALA A 391 3.40 12.94 5.96
CA ALA A 391 3.35 13.04 7.41
C ALA A 391 3.53 14.47 7.94
N ALA A 392 4.14 15.35 7.14
CA ALA A 392 4.30 16.78 7.39
C ALA A 392 3.25 17.67 6.70
N ASN A 393 2.12 17.10 6.23
CA ASN A 393 1.04 17.79 5.49
C ASN A 393 1.41 18.36 4.11
N ASP A 394 2.58 18.02 3.55
CA ASP A 394 2.99 18.46 2.19
C ASP A 394 2.44 17.51 1.09
N VAL A 395 1.16 17.14 1.24
CA VAL A 395 0.49 16.10 0.44
C VAL A 395 0.21 16.58 -0.99
N LYS A 396 -0.12 17.87 -1.16
CA LYS A 396 -0.40 18.43 -2.48
C LYS A 396 0.83 18.36 -3.39
N PHE A 397 2.02 18.62 -2.83
CA PHE A 397 3.25 18.51 -3.58
C PHE A 397 3.52 17.08 -4.03
N THR A 398 3.38 16.10 -3.11
CA THR A 398 3.59 14.68 -3.46
C THR A 398 2.60 14.21 -4.52
N MET A 399 1.33 14.60 -4.40
CA MET A 399 0.29 14.28 -5.37
C MET A 399 0.62 14.87 -6.76
N ILE A 400 0.92 16.16 -6.85
CA ILE A 400 1.20 16.84 -8.13
C ILE A 400 2.41 16.21 -8.82
N VAL A 401 3.52 16.01 -8.08
CA VAL A 401 4.73 15.38 -8.63
C VAL A 401 4.43 13.98 -9.13
N SER A 402 3.70 13.17 -8.36
CA SER A 402 3.38 11.79 -8.72
C SER A 402 2.47 11.72 -9.95
N ILE A 403 1.45 12.60 -10.04
CA ILE A 403 0.53 12.65 -11.18
C ILE A 403 1.26 13.10 -12.45
N LEU A 404 2.03 14.19 -12.38
CA LEU A 404 2.78 14.69 -13.54
C LEU A 404 3.84 13.67 -13.99
N SER A 405 4.54 13.06 -13.02
CA SER A 405 5.53 12.04 -13.31
C SER A 405 4.90 10.83 -14.00
N MET A 406 3.75 10.35 -13.51
CA MET A 406 3.01 9.26 -14.12
C MET A 406 2.53 9.60 -15.54
N ALA A 407 1.96 10.78 -15.75
CA ALA A 407 1.43 11.18 -17.05
C ALA A 407 2.54 11.40 -18.09
N VAL A 408 3.57 12.18 -17.73
CA VAL A 408 4.61 12.59 -18.68
C VAL A 408 5.68 11.50 -18.84
N TRP A 409 6.31 11.11 -17.72
CA TRP A 409 7.47 10.22 -17.78
C TRP A 409 7.07 8.75 -17.90
N ARG A 410 6.06 8.31 -17.17
CA ARG A 410 5.62 6.92 -17.25
C ARG A 410 4.83 6.64 -18.52
N LEU A 411 3.70 7.32 -18.74
CA LEU A 411 2.84 7.06 -19.89
C LEU A 411 3.40 7.63 -21.18
N GLY A 412 3.88 8.88 -21.19
CA GLY A 412 4.44 9.53 -22.38
C GLY A 412 5.66 8.80 -22.91
N PHE A 413 6.64 8.49 -22.07
CA PHE A 413 7.83 7.73 -22.49
C PHE A 413 7.52 6.25 -22.76
N SER A 414 6.55 5.63 -22.05
CA SER A 414 6.10 4.29 -22.43
C SER A 414 5.55 4.28 -23.86
N TYR A 415 4.72 5.24 -24.23
CA TYR A 415 4.22 5.34 -25.60
C TYR A 415 5.37 5.54 -26.60
N LEU A 416 6.29 6.44 -26.30
CA LEU A 416 7.44 6.72 -27.16
C LEU A 416 8.33 5.49 -27.35
N LEU A 417 8.80 4.89 -26.25
CA LEU A 417 9.78 3.80 -26.27
C LEU A 417 9.13 2.46 -26.66
N CYS A 418 7.96 2.14 -26.11
CA CYS A 418 7.27 0.88 -26.39
C CYS A 418 6.66 0.88 -27.78
N VAL A 419 5.80 1.88 -28.09
CA VAL A 419 4.97 1.87 -29.30
C VAL A 419 5.71 2.47 -30.49
N ARG A 420 6.29 3.67 -30.36
CA ARG A 420 6.93 4.37 -31.51
C ARG A 420 8.29 3.80 -31.84
N MET A 421 9.11 3.43 -30.86
CA MET A 421 10.44 2.83 -31.09
C MET A 421 10.40 1.30 -31.18
N GLY A 422 9.26 0.66 -30.87
CA GLY A 422 9.08 -0.79 -30.98
C GLY A 422 9.81 -1.63 -29.92
N TRP A 423 10.20 -1.03 -28.78
CA TRP A 423 10.93 -1.75 -27.73
C TRP A 423 10.04 -2.64 -26.87
N GLY A 424 8.71 -2.66 -27.09
CA GLY A 424 7.77 -3.49 -26.36
C GLY A 424 7.84 -3.29 -24.84
N ALA A 425 7.77 -4.37 -24.07
CA ALA A 425 7.79 -4.33 -22.61
C ALA A 425 9.07 -3.66 -22.06
N VAL A 426 10.22 -3.85 -22.68
CA VAL A 426 11.48 -3.22 -22.25
C VAL A 426 11.37 -1.70 -22.27
N GLY A 427 10.75 -1.11 -23.29
CA GLY A 427 10.52 0.34 -23.40
C GLY A 427 9.68 0.87 -22.24
N VAL A 428 8.65 0.13 -21.84
CA VAL A 428 7.81 0.48 -20.69
C VAL A 428 8.60 0.44 -19.38
N TRP A 429 9.43 -0.58 -19.17
CA TRP A 429 10.21 -0.72 -17.93
C TRP A 429 11.32 0.33 -17.84
N ILE A 430 11.89 0.74 -18.97
CA ILE A 430 12.81 1.89 -19.01
C ILE A 430 12.09 3.20 -18.69
N ALA A 431 10.90 3.43 -19.25
CA ALA A 431 10.07 4.59 -18.91
C ALA A 431 9.74 4.65 -17.42
N MET A 432 9.56 3.49 -16.76
CA MET A 432 9.41 3.39 -15.31
C MET A 432 10.62 3.91 -14.56
N ILE A 433 11.82 3.57 -14.99
CA ILE A 433 13.05 4.06 -14.36
C ILE A 433 13.19 5.56 -14.52
N ILE A 434 12.86 6.10 -15.71
CA ILE A 434 12.86 7.56 -15.97
C ILE A 434 11.87 8.26 -15.01
N ASP A 435 10.66 7.73 -14.85
CA ASP A 435 9.67 8.20 -13.88
C ASP A 435 10.25 8.23 -12.46
N TRP A 436 10.91 7.16 -12.02
CA TRP A 436 11.52 7.10 -10.68
C TRP A 436 12.64 8.12 -10.49
N VAL A 437 13.49 8.34 -11.49
CA VAL A 437 14.55 9.36 -11.41
C VAL A 437 13.95 10.75 -11.24
N CYS A 438 12.90 11.09 -12.00
CA CYS A 438 12.21 12.36 -11.86
C CYS A 438 11.60 12.53 -10.45
N ARG A 439 10.88 11.51 -9.97
CA ARG A 439 10.29 11.51 -8.61
C ARG A 439 11.34 11.67 -7.53
N VAL A 440 12.45 10.89 -7.58
CA VAL A 440 13.57 10.99 -6.65
C VAL A 440 14.12 12.41 -6.61
N THR A 441 14.38 13.00 -7.77
CA THR A 441 14.91 14.36 -7.87
C THR A 441 13.97 15.36 -7.20
N CYS A 442 12.67 15.33 -7.54
CA CYS A 442 11.69 16.24 -6.96
C CYS A 442 11.54 16.06 -5.44
N PHE A 443 11.43 14.82 -4.95
CA PHE A 443 11.21 14.57 -3.52
C PHE A 443 12.46 14.84 -2.68
N VAL A 444 13.65 14.51 -3.17
CA VAL A 444 14.91 14.81 -2.47
C VAL A 444 15.14 16.31 -2.40
N LEU A 445 14.94 17.06 -3.49
CA LEU A 445 15.05 18.50 -3.49
C LEU A 445 14.04 19.15 -2.52
N ARG A 446 12.77 18.68 -2.55
CA ARG A 446 11.74 19.16 -1.63
C ARG A 446 12.08 18.87 -0.17
N PHE A 447 12.56 17.67 0.13
CA PHE A 447 12.96 17.33 1.49
C PHE A 447 14.15 18.15 1.97
N ARG A 448 15.17 18.34 1.12
CA ARG A 448 16.38 19.15 1.42
C ARG A 448 16.07 20.63 1.59
N SER A 449 15.13 21.18 0.83
CA SER A 449 14.74 22.60 0.92
C SER A 449 14.13 22.98 2.28
N GLY A 450 13.64 21.99 3.05
CA GLY A 450 13.02 22.24 4.35
C GLY A 450 11.63 22.90 4.29
N VAL A 451 11.08 23.17 3.09
CA VAL A 451 9.75 23.81 2.93
C VAL A 451 8.62 22.99 3.57
N TRP A 452 8.75 21.67 3.63
CA TRP A 452 7.78 20.79 4.29
C TRP A 452 7.59 21.09 5.79
N LYS A 453 8.60 21.67 6.47
CA LYS A 453 8.57 22.04 7.90
C LYS A 453 7.54 23.11 8.20
N THR A 454 7.22 23.96 7.21
CA THR A 454 6.26 25.07 7.35
C THR A 454 4.81 24.66 7.02
N LYS A 455 4.58 23.40 6.62
CA LYS A 455 3.24 22.91 6.19
C LYS A 455 2.36 22.44 7.34
N TYR A 456 2.96 22.08 8.46
CA TYR A 456 2.23 21.73 9.66
C TYR A 456 1.77 22.99 10.38
N GLN A 457 0.46 23.18 10.41
CA GLN A 457 -0.23 24.17 11.25
C GLN A 457 -1.04 23.38 12.26
N ALA A 458 -0.79 23.62 13.55
CA ALA A 458 -1.48 22.96 14.65
C ALA A 458 -2.97 23.34 14.70
#